data_2923748271e8dd35c931d34f4c0e3eef
#
_entry.id   2923748271e8dd35c931d34f4c0e3eef
#
_cell.length_a   1.000
_cell.length_b   1.000
_cell.length_c   1.000
_cell.angle_alpha   90.00
_cell.angle_beta   90.00
_cell.angle_gamma   90.00
#
_symmetry.space_group_name_H-M   'P 1'
#
loop_
_entity.id
_entity.type
_entity.pdbx_description
1 polymer ?
#
loop_
_entity_poly.entity_id
_entity_poly.type
_entity_poly.pdbx_seq_one_letter_code
_entity_poly.pdbx_strand_id
1 'polypeptide(L)'
;MRIAVFASEGAPYAKSGGLGDVMEALPAALSRIPGNEVVLVLPYYKKIKENPAYPVRQVAQCTVKLGWRRQYAGVMALQDRSDGVKVYFKIGRAHV
;
A
#
# COMPACT_ATOMS: atom_id res chain seq x y z
N MET A 1 13.98 8.07 11.06
CA MET A 1 13.12 8.87 10.16
C MET A 1 11.94 8.03 9.74
N ARG A 2 10.77 8.61 9.66
CA ARG A 2 9.58 7.94 9.14
C ARG A 2 9.39 8.32 7.68
N ILE A 3 9.33 7.32 6.82
CA ILE A 3 9.26 7.52 5.38
C ILE A 3 8.02 6.81 4.84
N ALA A 4 7.16 7.55 4.16
CA ALA A 4 6.01 6.97 3.48
C ALA A 4 6.22 7.12 1.97
N VAL A 5 6.12 6.00 1.26
CA VAL A 5 6.25 5.96 -0.19
C VAL A 5 4.89 5.59 -0.79
N PHE A 6 4.37 6.48 -1.62
CA PHE A 6 3.10 6.27 -2.30
C PHE A 6 3.39 6.00 -3.77
N ALA A 7 2.90 4.91 -4.29
CA ALA A 7 3.13 4.52 -5.66
C ALA A 7 1.90 3.88 -6.28
N SER A 8 1.81 3.93 -7.60
CA SER A 8 0.72 3.27 -8.33
C SER A 8 0.98 1.78 -8.53
N GLU A 9 2.24 1.34 -8.41
CA GLU A 9 2.59 -0.07 -8.50
C GLU A 9 3.83 -0.37 -7.66
N GLY A 10 4.00 -1.62 -7.30
CA GLY A 10 5.16 -2.10 -6.57
C GLY A 10 5.19 -3.62 -6.63
N ALA A 11 6.31 -4.19 -7.07
CA ALA A 11 6.48 -5.63 -7.08
C ALA A 11 6.62 -6.15 -5.64
N PRO A 12 6.18 -7.35 -5.34
CA PRO A 12 5.51 -8.31 -6.23
C PRO A 12 4.00 -8.11 -6.38
N TYR A 13 3.41 -7.11 -5.70
CA TYR A 13 1.96 -6.97 -5.56
C TYR A 13 1.28 -6.54 -6.86
N ALA A 14 1.82 -5.49 -7.46
CA ALA A 14 1.29 -4.95 -8.71
C ALA A 14 2.47 -4.42 -9.51
N LYS A 15 2.70 -4.97 -10.67
CA LYS A 15 3.84 -4.59 -11.49
C LYS A 15 3.46 -4.63 -12.96
N SER A 16 3.66 -3.52 -13.66
CA SER A 16 3.49 -3.45 -15.11
C SER A 16 4.77 -3.02 -15.82
N GLY A 17 5.79 -2.58 -15.09
CA GLY A 17 7.04 -2.10 -15.67
C GLY A 17 8.11 -1.80 -14.63
N GLY A 18 9.07 -0.97 -15.00
CA GLY A 18 10.24 -0.67 -14.17
C GLY A 18 9.91 0.03 -12.86
N LEU A 19 8.82 0.79 -12.79
CA LEU A 19 8.40 1.44 -11.55
C LEU A 19 8.10 0.41 -10.46
N GLY A 20 7.47 -0.71 -10.84
CA GLY A 20 7.19 -1.77 -9.88
C GLY A 20 8.45 -2.33 -9.25
N ASP A 21 9.51 -2.52 -10.05
CA ASP A 21 10.79 -3.00 -9.55
C ASP A 21 11.47 -2.00 -8.62
N VAL A 22 11.42 -0.72 -8.95
CA VAL A 22 11.98 0.34 -8.11
C VAL A 22 11.25 0.41 -6.77
N MET A 23 9.93 0.26 -6.78
CA MET A 23 9.12 0.31 -5.56
C MET A 23 9.26 -0.93 -4.70
N GLU A 24 9.82 -2.02 -5.22
CA GLU A 24 10.22 -3.15 -4.40
C GLU A 24 11.57 -2.89 -3.74
N ALA A 25 12.54 -2.43 -4.51
CA ALA A 25 13.92 -2.31 -4.08
C ALA A 25 14.17 -1.09 -3.19
N LEU A 26 13.59 0.07 -3.52
CA LEU A 26 13.86 1.31 -2.80
C LEU A 26 13.34 1.31 -1.36
N PRO A 27 12.08 0.94 -1.08
CA PRO A 27 11.63 0.88 0.31
C PRO A 27 12.45 -0.10 1.15
N ALA A 28 12.80 -1.26 0.61
CA ALA A 28 13.62 -2.23 1.32
C ALA A 28 15.00 -1.69 1.63
N ALA A 29 15.63 -0.99 0.68
CA ALA A 29 16.92 -0.36 0.90
C ALA A 29 16.86 0.73 1.98
N LEU A 30 15.83 1.56 1.96
CA LEU A 30 15.63 2.60 2.95
C LEU A 30 15.39 2.03 4.34
N SER A 31 14.68 0.90 4.44
CA SER A 31 14.38 0.28 5.73
C SER A 31 15.61 -0.32 6.40
N ARG A 32 16.66 -0.61 5.63
CA ARG A 32 17.92 -1.13 6.17
C ARG A 32 18.78 -0.05 6.82
N ILE A 33 18.48 1.21 6.62
CA ILE A 33 19.18 2.31 7.28
C ILE A 33 18.68 2.41 8.72
N PRO A 34 19.55 2.32 9.74
CA PRO A 34 19.12 2.36 11.13
C PRO A 34 18.33 3.62 11.45
N GLY A 35 17.25 3.44 12.20
CA GLY A 35 16.37 4.54 12.61
C GLY A 35 15.25 4.86 11.61
N ASN A 36 15.24 4.25 10.44
CA ASN A 36 14.19 4.48 9.46
C ASN A 36 13.01 3.52 9.65
N GLU A 37 11.81 4.08 9.66
CA GLU A 37 10.57 3.33 9.51
C GLU A 37 10.02 3.62 8.13
N VAL A 38 9.81 2.59 7.31
CA VAL A 38 9.38 2.75 5.93
C VAL A 38 8.02 2.12 5.72
N VAL A 39 7.15 2.88 5.12
CA VAL A 39 5.80 2.44 4.77
C VAL A 39 5.62 2.60 3.26
N LEU A 40 5.15 1.56 2.61
CA LEU A 40 4.78 1.57 1.19
C LEU A 40 3.26 1.53 1.08
N VAL A 41 2.70 2.45 0.32
CA VAL A 41 1.26 2.53 0.11
C VAL A 41 0.95 2.37 -1.36
N LEU A 42 0.13 1.38 -1.68
CA LEU A 42 -0.29 1.04 -3.04
C LEU A 42 -1.81 0.99 -3.11
N PRO A 43 -2.39 1.19 -4.30
CA PRO A 43 -3.81 0.91 -4.49
C PRO A 43 -4.10 -0.58 -4.28
N TYR A 44 -5.26 -0.87 -3.72
CA TYR A 44 -5.68 -2.26 -3.47
C TYR A 44 -6.34 -2.83 -4.72
N TYR A 45 -5.51 -3.24 -5.67
CA TYR A 45 -6.00 -3.80 -6.93
C TYR A 45 -6.66 -5.16 -6.73
N LYS A 46 -7.58 -5.50 -7.63
CA LYS A 46 -8.28 -6.77 -7.60
C LYS A 46 -7.33 -7.97 -7.56
N LYS A 47 -6.26 -7.94 -8.34
CA LYS A 47 -5.29 -9.04 -8.37
C LYS A 47 -4.59 -9.25 -7.04
N ILE A 48 -4.45 -8.20 -6.23
CA ILE A 48 -3.90 -8.31 -4.88
C ILE A 48 -4.95 -8.91 -3.96
N LYS A 49 -6.17 -8.40 -4.04
CA LYS A 49 -7.28 -8.85 -3.21
C LYS A 49 -7.57 -10.33 -3.39
N GLU A 50 -7.46 -10.83 -4.61
CA GLU A 50 -7.76 -12.22 -4.94
C GLU A 50 -6.58 -13.17 -4.73
N ASN A 51 -5.40 -12.67 -4.40
CA ASN A 51 -4.22 -13.49 -4.23
C ASN A 51 -4.04 -13.91 -2.76
N PRO A 52 -4.16 -15.22 -2.46
CA PRO A 52 -4.03 -15.70 -1.08
C PRO A 52 -2.61 -15.55 -0.50
N ALA A 53 -1.61 -15.28 -1.34
CA ALA A 53 -0.25 -15.03 -0.88
C ALA A 53 -0.12 -13.67 -0.18
N TYR A 54 -1.11 -12.79 -0.32
CA TYR A 54 -1.08 -11.46 0.29
C TYR A 54 -2.24 -11.29 1.27
N PRO A 55 -2.17 -11.94 2.45
CA PRO A 55 -3.21 -11.77 3.46
C PRO A 55 -3.14 -10.36 4.04
N VAL A 56 -4.30 -9.73 4.15
CA VAL A 56 -4.41 -8.38 4.67
C VAL A 56 -5.46 -8.32 5.78
N ARG A 57 -5.38 -7.26 6.58
CA ARG A 57 -6.45 -6.91 7.52
C ARG A 57 -6.78 -5.45 7.39
N GLN A 58 -8.03 -5.11 7.60
CA GLN A 58 -8.45 -3.72 7.58
C GLN A 58 -7.97 -3.01 8.85
N VAL A 59 -7.23 -1.93 8.70
CA VAL A 59 -6.69 -1.17 9.83
C VAL A 59 -7.33 0.20 9.99
N ALA A 60 -7.92 0.73 8.93
CA ALA A 60 -8.60 2.02 8.99
C ALA A 60 -9.65 2.11 7.89
N GLN A 61 -10.70 2.89 8.15
CA GLN A 61 -11.66 3.26 7.13
C GLN A 61 -12.29 4.60 7.50
N CYS A 62 -12.66 5.36 6.49
CA CYS A 62 -13.39 6.59 6.68
C CYS A 62 -14.20 6.92 5.45
N THR A 63 -15.21 7.77 5.62
CA THR A 63 -15.96 8.34 4.53
C THR A 63 -15.61 9.82 4.46
N VAL A 64 -15.12 10.26 3.33
CA VAL A 64 -14.77 11.66 3.11
C VAL A 64 -15.91 12.34 2.38
N LYS A 65 -16.38 13.43 2.94
CA LYS A 65 -17.44 14.24 2.34
C LYS A 65 -16.79 15.27 1.42
N LEU A 66 -17.09 15.17 0.13
CA LEU A 66 -16.59 16.09 -0.89
C LEU A 66 -17.78 16.84 -1.50
N GLY A 67 -18.14 17.96 -0.90
CA GLY A 67 -19.31 18.70 -1.32
C GLY A 67 -20.58 17.87 -1.15
N TRP A 68 -21.25 17.55 -2.27
CA TRP A 68 -22.45 16.71 -2.30
C TRP A 68 -22.18 15.21 -2.41
N ARG A 69 -20.88 14.83 -2.54
CA ARG A 69 -20.46 13.45 -2.69
C ARG A 69 -19.83 12.94 -1.40
N ARG A 70 -19.96 11.65 -1.21
CA ARG A 70 -19.18 10.93 -0.19
C ARG A 70 -18.26 9.96 -0.89
N GLN A 71 -17.06 9.83 -0.36
CA GLN A 71 -16.08 8.90 -0.88
C GLN A 71 -15.57 8.01 0.26
N TYR A 72 -15.63 6.71 0.03
CA TYR A 72 -15.08 5.74 0.96
C TYR A 72 -13.57 5.65 0.80
N ALA A 73 -12.87 5.62 1.91
CA ALA A 73 -11.45 5.34 1.95
C ALA A 73 -11.18 4.28 3.00
N GLY A 74 -10.51 3.23 2.59
CA GLY A 74 -10.12 2.15 3.49
C GLY A 74 -8.64 1.87 3.35
N VAL A 75 -8.03 1.34 4.42
CA VAL A 75 -6.63 0.97 4.44
C VAL A 75 -6.52 -0.46 4.92
N MET A 76 -5.87 -1.30 4.12
CA MET A 76 -5.58 -2.69 4.43
C MET A 76 -4.09 -2.85 4.68
N ALA A 77 -3.72 -3.53 5.75
CA ALA A 77 -2.32 -3.79 6.05
C ALA A 77 -1.97 -5.21 5.65
N LEU A 78 -0.87 -5.36 4.92
CA LEU A 78 -0.30 -6.68 4.61
C LEU A 78 0.25 -7.29 5.90
N GLN A 79 -0.08 -8.57 6.15
CA GLN A 79 0.24 -9.19 7.43
C GLN A 79 1.64 -9.79 7.49
N ASP A 80 2.12 -10.35 6.38
CA ASP A 80 3.36 -11.11 6.39
C ASP A 80 4.42 -10.49 5.47
N ARG A 81 5.23 -9.62 6.03
CA ARG A 81 6.41 -9.13 5.34
C ARG A 81 7.56 -9.00 6.33
N SER A 82 8.71 -9.54 5.98
CA SER A 82 9.83 -9.70 6.91
C SER A 82 11.02 -8.78 6.65
N ASP A 83 10.96 -7.92 5.64
CA ASP A 83 12.10 -7.05 5.28
C ASP A 83 12.11 -5.69 5.99
N GLY A 84 11.23 -5.48 6.95
CA GLY A 84 11.15 -4.23 7.71
C GLY A 84 10.28 -3.16 7.07
N VAL A 85 9.76 -3.39 5.88
CA VAL A 85 8.83 -2.45 5.22
C VAL A 85 7.40 -2.82 5.57
N LYS A 86 6.63 -1.85 6.02
CA LYS A 86 5.19 -2.01 6.23
C LYS A 86 4.46 -1.66 4.94
N VAL A 87 3.59 -2.55 4.48
CA VAL A 87 2.85 -2.36 3.24
C VAL A 87 1.38 -2.17 3.55
N TYR A 88 0.82 -1.10 3.04
CA TYR A 88 -0.60 -0.78 3.14
C TYR A 88 -1.21 -0.67 1.77
N PHE A 89 -2.41 -1.17 1.63
CA PHE A 89 -3.18 -1.05 0.39
C PHE A 89 -4.35 -0.11 0.64
N LYS A 90 -4.48 0.87 -0.23
CA LYS A 90 -5.51 1.90 -0.11
C LYS A 90 -6.69 1.56 -1.01
N ILE A 91 -7.87 1.56 -0.43
CA ILE A 91 -9.12 1.48 -1.16
C ILE A 91 -9.72 2.88 -1.16
N GLY A 92 -9.88 3.45 -2.34
CA GLY A 92 -10.61 4.68 -2.49
C GLY A 92 -11.51 4.54 -3.69
N ARG A 93 -12.78 4.82 -3.52
CA ARG A 93 -13.71 4.83 -4.64
C ARG A 93 -14.74 5.91 -4.46
N ALA A 94 -15.12 6.53 -5.56
CA ALA A 94 -16.28 7.38 -5.55
C ALA A 94 -17.48 6.52 -5.14
N HIS A 95 -18.20 6.98 -4.16
CA HIS A 95 -19.41 6.30 -3.76
C HIS A 95 -20.49 6.53 -4.79
N VAL A 96 -21.03 5.48 -5.28
CA VAL A 96 -22.12 5.53 -6.26
C VAL A 96 -23.41 5.14 -5.63
#